data_fb85164d96695a881ead1998ad186852
#
_entry.id   fb85164d96695a881ead1998ad186852
#
_cell.length_a   1.000
_cell.length_b   1.000
_cell.length_c   1.000
_cell.angle_alpha   90.00
_cell.angle_beta   90.00
_cell.angle_gamma   90.00
#
_symmetry.space_group_name_H-M   'P 1'
#
loop_
_entity.id
_entity.type
_entity.pdbx_description
1 polymer ?
#
loop_
_entity_poly.entity_id
_entity_poly.type
_entity_poly.pdbx_seq_one_letter_code
_entity_poly.pdbx_strand_id
1 'polypeptide(L)'
;MTLKIDVIKDKILSENYFVLRNITYDLTRKNGKVIRHKREVYDRGNGATILLYNREKQSVVLIRQFRVATWVNGNPDGRLIETCAGLLDDDEPEVCIRKEAIEETGFEVGEVKKVFELFMSPGGVTEIVHFFIAEYHDAQRVNPGGGVEDEDIDVLELPFTEALNMVKNGEIRDGKAVILLQYLQTSGLMTPSFERQE
;
A
#
# COMPACT_ATOMS: atom_id res chain seq x y z
N MET A 1 -13.84 29.86 7.18
CA MET A 1 -15.15 29.19 7.32
C MET A 1 -14.94 27.70 7.08
N THR A 2 -15.36 26.89 8.03
CA THR A 2 -15.32 25.42 7.92
C THR A 2 -16.43 24.97 6.96
N LEU A 3 -16.14 24.01 6.08
CA LEU A 3 -17.14 23.37 5.25
C LEU A 3 -18.18 22.67 6.16
N LYS A 4 -19.48 22.88 5.89
CA LYS A 4 -20.54 22.18 6.60
C LYS A 4 -21.08 21.08 5.69
N ILE A 5 -21.15 19.86 6.24
CA ILE A 5 -21.67 18.68 5.56
C ILE A 5 -22.84 18.14 6.40
N ASP A 6 -24.01 18.04 5.78
CA ASP A 6 -25.20 17.46 6.39
C ASP A 6 -25.55 16.17 5.62
N VAL A 7 -25.38 15.00 6.24
CA VAL A 7 -25.75 13.72 5.64
C VAL A 7 -27.25 13.57 5.66
N ILE A 8 -27.86 13.42 4.48
CA ILE A 8 -29.29 13.30 4.27
C ILE A 8 -29.72 11.83 4.23
N LYS A 9 -28.89 11.00 3.59
CA LYS A 9 -29.18 9.57 3.46
C LYS A 9 -27.88 8.80 3.31
N ASP A 10 -27.75 7.73 4.05
CA ASP A 10 -26.74 6.68 3.90
C ASP A 10 -27.47 5.37 3.56
N LYS A 11 -27.16 4.78 2.40
CA LYS A 11 -27.77 3.54 1.93
C LYS A 11 -26.69 2.53 1.58
N ILE A 12 -26.71 1.37 2.22
CA ILE A 12 -25.91 0.21 1.82
C ILE A 12 -26.42 -0.29 0.47
N LEU A 13 -25.52 -0.41 -0.51
CA LEU A 13 -25.79 -0.98 -1.83
C LEU A 13 -25.36 -2.45 -1.91
N SER A 14 -24.28 -2.79 -1.22
CA SER A 14 -23.74 -4.15 -1.10
C SER A 14 -23.00 -4.29 0.21
N GLU A 15 -23.14 -5.44 0.87
CA GLU A 15 -22.50 -5.80 2.13
C GLU A 15 -22.13 -7.30 2.03
N ASN A 16 -21.08 -7.59 1.25
CA ASN A 16 -20.56 -8.93 1.09
C ASN A 16 -19.23 -9.04 1.85
N TYR A 17 -18.09 -9.01 1.13
CA TYR A 17 -16.76 -9.01 1.74
C TYR A 17 -16.43 -7.64 2.33
N PHE A 18 -16.79 -6.57 1.59
CA PHE A 18 -16.68 -5.18 2.02
C PHE A 18 -17.99 -4.44 1.77
N VAL A 19 -18.10 -3.20 2.27
CA VAL A 19 -19.34 -2.43 2.23
C VAL A 19 -19.30 -1.36 1.15
N LEU A 20 -20.24 -1.43 0.20
CA LEU A 20 -20.49 -0.35 -0.77
C LEU A 20 -21.71 0.45 -0.31
N ARG A 21 -21.50 1.77 -0.10
CA ARG A 21 -22.53 2.71 0.34
C ARG A 21 -22.87 3.73 -0.73
N ASN A 22 -24.09 4.23 -0.72
CA ASN A 22 -24.50 5.42 -1.46
C ASN A 22 -24.88 6.52 -0.47
N ILE A 23 -24.04 7.55 -0.38
CA ILE A 23 -24.20 8.65 0.56
C ILE A 23 -24.75 9.87 -0.18
N THR A 24 -25.90 10.38 0.29
CA THR A 24 -26.49 11.65 -0.17
C THR A 24 -26.25 12.68 0.94
N TYR A 25 -25.63 13.81 0.58
CA TYR A 25 -25.30 14.86 1.53
C TYR A 25 -25.43 16.25 0.91
N ASP A 26 -25.70 17.24 1.75
CA ASP A 26 -25.70 18.64 1.42
C ASP A 26 -24.37 19.27 1.85
N LEU A 27 -23.67 19.87 0.89
CA LEU A 27 -22.43 20.58 1.11
C LEU A 27 -22.67 22.08 1.04
N THR A 28 -22.48 22.76 2.16
CA THR A 28 -22.53 24.24 2.20
C THR A 28 -21.16 24.79 1.80
N ARG A 29 -21.12 25.48 0.67
CA ARG A 29 -19.92 26.13 0.15
C ARG A 29 -19.57 27.41 0.96
N LYS A 30 -18.34 27.92 0.80
CA LYS A 30 -17.85 29.15 1.44
C LYS A 30 -18.72 30.38 1.18
N ASN A 31 -19.42 30.43 0.03
CA ASN A 31 -20.36 31.50 -0.34
C ASN A 31 -21.79 31.28 0.19
N GLY A 32 -22.01 30.32 1.08
CA GLY A 32 -23.31 29.98 1.64
C GLY A 32 -24.21 29.14 0.77
N LYS A 33 -23.85 28.86 -0.50
CA LYS A 33 -24.66 28.02 -1.40
C LYS A 33 -24.60 26.56 -0.94
N VAL A 34 -25.78 25.95 -0.79
CA VAL A 34 -25.92 24.52 -0.50
C VAL A 34 -26.07 23.74 -1.81
N ILE A 35 -25.29 22.68 -1.95
CA ILE A 35 -25.35 21.79 -3.12
C ILE A 35 -25.51 20.37 -2.62
N ARG A 36 -26.53 19.67 -3.14
CA ARG A 36 -26.74 18.24 -2.89
C ARG A 36 -25.84 17.39 -3.77
N HIS A 37 -25.14 16.48 -3.11
CA HIS A 37 -24.29 15.47 -3.75
C HIS A 37 -24.80 14.08 -3.44
N LYS A 38 -24.52 13.15 -4.35
CA LYS A 38 -24.73 11.72 -4.18
C LYS A 38 -23.45 11.00 -4.65
N ARG A 39 -22.84 10.18 -3.79
CA ARG A 39 -21.58 9.48 -4.07
C ARG A 39 -21.66 8.04 -3.61
N GLU A 40 -21.04 7.18 -4.38
CA GLU A 40 -20.74 5.82 -3.93
C GLU A 40 -19.40 5.84 -3.19
N VAL A 41 -19.36 5.11 -2.08
CA VAL A 41 -18.21 5.02 -1.19
C VAL A 41 -18.01 3.55 -0.84
N TYR A 42 -16.82 3.05 -1.14
CA TYR A 42 -16.42 1.68 -0.85
C TYR A 42 -15.57 1.65 0.43
N ASP A 43 -16.05 0.93 1.41
CA ASP A 43 -15.42 0.77 2.72
C ASP A 43 -14.86 -0.65 2.80
N ARG A 44 -13.54 -0.74 2.82
CA ARG A 44 -12.78 -2.01 2.91
C ARG A 44 -11.88 -2.09 4.14
N GLY A 45 -12.07 -1.19 5.10
CA GLY A 45 -11.16 -1.03 6.23
C GLY A 45 -9.88 -0.29 5.87
N ASN A 46 -9.00 -0.14 6.86
CA ASN A 46 -7.69 0.47 6.72
C ASN A 46 -6.61 -0.62 6.57
N GLY A 47 -5.45 -0.25 6.05
CA GLY A 47 -4.34 -1.16 5.83
C GLY A 47 -3.00 -0.63 6.33
N ALA A 48 -2.03 -1.52 6.36
CA ALA A 48 -0.63 -1.16 6.57
C ALA A 48 0.23 -1.75 5.45
N THR A 49 1.34 -1.09 5.14
CA THR A 49 2.32 -1.56 4.16
C THR A 49 3.73 -1.28 4.62
N ILE A 50 4.68 -2.14 4.24
CA ILE A 50 6.07 -2.01 4.62
C ILE A 50 7.00 -2.29 3.45
N LEU A 51 8.06 -1.49 3.32
CA LEU A 51 9.19 -1.81 2.46
C LEU A 51 10.39 -2.19 3.32
N LEU A 52 10.88 -3.40 3.12
CA LEU A 52 12.11 -3.87 3.74
C LEU A 52 13.30 -3.46 2.88
N TYR A 53 14.35 -2.93 3.51
CA TYR A 53 15.57 -2.50 2.82
C TYR A 53 16.82 -3.00 3.55
N ASN A 54 17.90 -3.21 2.80
CA ASN A 54 19.19 -3.61 3.34
C ASN A 54 20.28 -2.66 2.77
N ARG A 55 20.90 -1.87 3.66
CA ARG A 55 21.92 -0.89 3.28
C ARG A 55 23.24 -1.54 2.87
N GLU A 56 23.58 -2.66 3.47
CA GLU A 56 24.82 -3.37 3.14
C GLU A 56 24.76 -3.99 1.74
N LYS A 57 23.65 -4.70 1.45
CA LYS A 57 23.40 -5.33 0.15
C LYS A 57 22.91 -4.35 -0.93
N GLN A 58 22.49 -3.13 -0.54
CA GLN A 58 21.80 -2.19 -1.42
C GLN A 58 20.58 -2.83 -2.11
N SER A 59 19.79 -3.59 -1.36
CA SER A 59 18.63 -4.33 -1.83
C SER A 59 17.35 -3.96 -1.08
N VAL A 60 16.22 -4.27 -1.69
CA VAL A 60 14.88 -4.16 -1.12
C VAL A 60 14.12 -5.45 -1.32
N VAL A 61 13.13 -5.73 -0.44
CA VAL A 61 12.22 -6.86 -0.59
C VAL A 61 10.86 -6.33 -1.00
N LEU A 62 10.40 -6.82 -2.15
CA LEU A 62 9.06 -6.62 -2.69
C LEU A 62 8.36 -7.98 -2.81
N ILE A 63 7.08 -7.96 -3.07
CA ILE A 63 6.29 -9.15 -3.34
C ILE A 63 5.64 -9.04 -4.71
N ARG A 64 5.27 -10.18 -5.31
CA ARG A 64 4.46 -10.21 -6.51
C ARG A 64 3.30 -11.18 -6.33
N GLN A 65 2.08 -10.68 -6.51
CA GLN A 65 0.86 -11.47 -6.34
C GLN A 65 -0.22 -11.10 -7.35
N PHE A 66 -1.24 -11.95 -7.47
CA PHE A 66 -2.39 -11.71 -8.32
C PHE A 66 -3.34 -10.70 -7.68
N ARG A 67 -3.79 -9.71 -8.47
CA ARG A 67 -4.78 -8.71 -8.08
C ARG A 67 -5.88 -8.64 -9.11
N VAL A 68 -7.03 -9.26 -8.82
CA VAL A 68 -8.16 -9.32 -9.74
C VAL A 68 -8.60 -7.93 -10.24
N ALA A 69 -8.53 -6.89 -9.40
CA ALA A 69 -8.89 -5.54 -9.81
C ALA A 69 -8.00 -5.00 -10.94
N THR A 70 -6.70 -5.30 -10.92
CA THR A 70 -5.77 -4.90 -11.99
C THR A 70 -6.01 -5.71 -13.26
N TRP A 71 -6.32 -6.99 -13.13
CA TRP A 71 -6.68 -7.86 -14.26
C TRP A 71 -7.94 -7.36 -14.98
N VAL A 72 -9.01 -7.04 -14.23
CA VAL A 72 -10.24 -6.45 -14.77
C VAL A 72 -9.96 -5.14 -15.51
N ASN A 73 -8.97 -4.36 -15.05
CA ASN A 73 -8.57 -3.09 -15.67
C ASN A 73 -7.49 -3.26 -16.76
N GLY A 74 -7.30 -4.47 -17.29
CA GLY A 74 -6.45 -4.73 -18.46
C GLY A 74 -4.99 -5.08 -18.17
N ASN A 75 -4.61 -5.40 -16.91
CA ASN A 75 -3.33 -6.02 -16.60
C ASN A 75 -3.38 -7.49 -17.08
N PRO A 76 -2.58 -7.90 -18.10
CA PRO A 76 -2.84 -9.14 -18.84
C PRO A 76 -2.80 -10.41 -17.98
N ASP A 77 -1.87 -10.48 -17.03
CA ASP A 77 -1.71 -11.62 -16.10
C ASP A 77 -2.27 -11.34 -14.70
N GLY A 78 -2.72 -10.09 -14.45
CA GLY A 78 -3.23 -9.64 -13.16
C GLY A 78 -2.18 -9.59 -12.05
N ARG A 79 -0.91 -9.91 -12.31
CA ARG A 79 0.15 -9.89 -11.31
C ARG A 79 0.69 -8.47 -11.12
N LEU A 80 0.92 -8.09 -9.90
CA LEU A 80 1.42 -6.77 -9.51
C LEU A 80 2.60 -6.93 -8.56
N ILE A 81 3.66 -6.15 -8.79
CA ILE A 81 4.79 -6.05 -7.87
C ILE A 81 4.45 -4.95 -6.86
N GLU A 82 4.42 -5.33 -5.59
CA GLU A 82 3.94 -4.51 -4.48
C GLU A 82 4.94 -4.52 -3.32
N THR A 83 4.73 -3.62 -2.37
CA THR A 83 5.26 -3.78 -1.01
C THR A 83 4.36 -4.71 -0.22
N CYS A 84 4.92 -5.48 0.71
CA CYS A 84 4.18 -6.28 1.70
C CYS A 84 3.11 -5.42 2.37
N ALA A 85 1.88 -5.94 2.48
CA ALA A 85 0.75 -5.16 2.99
C ALA A 85 -0.42 -6.04 3.42
N GLY A 86 -1.08 -5.67 4.53
CA GLY A 86 -2.29 -6.30 5.03
C GLY A 86 -3.36 -5.34 5.50
N LEU A 87 -4.56 -5.88 5.72
CA LEU A 87 -5.65 -5.19 6.37
C LEU A 87 -5.41 -5.16 7.88
N LEU A 88 -5.79 -4.06 8.53
CA LEU A 88 -5.59 -3.92 9.98
C LEU A 88 -6.50 -4.84 10.78
N ASP A 89 -7.70 -5.09 10.24
CA ASP A 89 -8.78 -5.70 11.00
C ASP A 89 -8.93 -5.01 12.38
N ASP A 90 -8.62 -5.71 13.47
CA ASP A 90 -8.64 -5.18 14.84
C ASP A 90 -7.23 -4.87 15.39
N ASP A 91 -6.17 -5.05 14.59
CA ASP A 91 -4.79 -4.84 15.03
C ASP A 91 -4.36 -3.36 14.91
N GLU A 92 -3.44 -2.96 15.79
CA GLU A 92 -2.69 -1.71 15.59
C GLU A 92 -1.79 -1.83 14.35
N PRO A 93 -1.60 -0.74 13.57
CA PRO A 93 -0.91 -0.79 12.28
C PRO A 93 0.50 -1.40 12.33
N GLU A 94 1.27 -1.15 13.39
CA GLU A 94 2.60 -1.74 13.54
C GLU A 94 2.55 -3.23 13.85
N VAL A 95 1.56 -3.67 14.64
CA VAL A 95 1.37 -5.09 14.97
C VAL A 95 0.97 -5.86 13.71
N CYS A 96 -0.01 -5.36 12.97
CA CYS A 96 -0.43 -5.92 11.70
C CYS A 96 0.77 -6.09 10.76
N ILE A 97 1.51 -5.01 10.48
CA ILE A 97 2.54 -5.06 9.44
C ILE A 97 3.77 -5.92 9.81
N ARG A 98 4.01 -6.15 11.10
CA ARG A 98 5.03 -7.11 11.55
C ARG A 98 4.64 -8.55 11.26
N LYS A 99 3.35 -8.89 11.44
CA LYS A 99 2.81 -10.21 11.10
C LYS A 99 2.91 -10.45 9.61
N GLU A 100 2.41 -9.50 8.81
CA GLU A 100 2.46 -9.56 7.35
C GLU A 100 3.89 -9.70 6.81
N ALA A 101 4.87 -8.96 7.39
CA ALA A 101 6.26 -9.08 6.97
C ALA A 101 6.79 -10.51 7.13
N ILE A 102 6.43 -11.21 8.20
CA ILE A 102 6.82 -12.61 8.41
C ILE A 102 6.08 -13.53 7.43
N GLU A 103 4.77 -13.34 7.25
CA GLU A 103 3.92 -14.21 6.43
C GLU A 103 4.23 -14.07 4.94
N GLU A 104 4.28 -12.86 4.43
CA GLU A 104 4.49 -12.60 3.00
C GLU A 104 5.97 -12.67 2.59
N THR A 105 6.90 -12.14 3.41
CA THR A 105 8.30 -12.00 3.02
C THR A 105 9.25 -12.98 3.71
N GLY A 106 8.83 -13.58 4.81
CA GLY A 106 9.65 -14.48 5.63
C GLY A 106 10.60 -13.79 6.59
N PHE A 107 10.56 -12.46 6.72
CA PHE A 107 11.47 -11.72 7.60
C PHE A 107 10.81 -11.27 8.91
N GLU A 108 11.39 -11.68 10.04
CA GLU A 108 11.07 -11.13 11.36
C GLU A 108 11.89 -9.85 11.59
N VAL A 109 11.30 -8.70 11.25
CA VAL A 109 12.00 -7.42 11.28
C VAL A 109 12.14 -6.85 12.70
N GLY A 110 13.26 -6.15 12.94
CA GLY A 110 13.55 -5.46 14.18
C GLY A 110 12.77 -4.17 14.36
N GLU A 111 13.44 -3.02 14.28
CA GLU A 111 12.81 -1.71 14.37
C GLU A 111 12.00 -1.41 13.11
N VAL A 112 10.72 -1.06 13.30
CA VAL A 112 9.79 -0.65 12.24
C VAL A 112 9.53 0.85 12.38
N LYS A 113 9.72 1.61 11.30
CA LYS A 113 9.52 3.06 11.30
C LYS A 113 8.31 3.43 10.46
N LYS A 114 7.29 4.04 11.07
CA LYS A 114 6.17 4.67 10.34
C LYS A 114 6.66 5.92 9.61
N VAL A 115 6.35 6.03 8.33
CA VAL A 115 6.79 7.16 7.49
C VAL A 115 5.65 8.00 6.97
N PHE A 116 4.48 7.39 6.68
CA PHE A 116 3.30 8.10 6.19
C PHE A 116 2.00 7.46 6.70
N GLU A 117 0.92 8.22 6.51
CA GLU A 117 -0.46 7.79 6.63
C GLU A 117 -1.25 8.47 5.52
N LEU A 118 -1.73 7.71 4.53
CA LEU A 118 -2.23 8.29 3.29
C LEU A 118 -3.55 7.64 2.86
N PHE A 119 -4.44 8.45 2.28
CA PHE A 119 -5.55 7.96 1.47
C PHE A 119 -5.02 7.60 0.08
N MET A 120 -5.23 6.37 -0.37
CA MET A 120 -4.76 5.91 -1.68
C MET A 120 -5.74 6.18 -2.81
N SER A 121 -7.06 6.14 -2.53
CA SER A 121 -8.10 6.37 -3.52
C SER A 121 -9.29 7.18 -2.97
N PRO A 122 -9.06 8.45 -2.53
CA PRO A 122 -10.04 9.23 -1.76
C PRO A 122 -11.28 9.66 -2.57
N GLY A 123 -11.29 9.41 -3.87
CA GLY A 123 -12.45 9.68 -4.72
C GLY A 123 -13.64 8.73 -4.50
N GLY A 124 -13.39 7.55 -3.91
CA GLY A 124 -14.45 6.55 -3.73
C GLY A 124 -14.16 5.48 -2.69
N VAL A 125 -12.96 5.43 -2.13
CA VAL A 125 -12.55 4.43 -1.13
C VAL A 125 -12.21 5.14 0.18
N THR A 126 -12.65 4.57 1.30
CA THR A 126 -12.41 5.14 2.65
C THR A 126 -11.02 4.83 3.20
N GLU A 127 -10.32 3.86 2.62
CA GLU A 127 -9.08 3.30 3.11
C GLU A 127 -7.99 4.34 3.41
N ILE A 128 -7.45 4.27 4.61
CA ILE A 128 -6.19 4.87 5.00
C ILE A 128 -5.15 3.75 5.04
N VAL A 129 -4.00 3.96 4.40
CA VAL A 129 -2.85 3.05 4.47
C VAL A 129 -1.76 3.66 5.33
N HIS A 130 -1.26 2.89 6.30
CA HIS A 130 -0.13 3.24 7.17
C HIS A 130 1.15 2.68 6.55
N PHE A 131 2.10 3.56 6.24
CA PHE A 131 3.32 3.23 5.53
C PHE A 131 4.49 3.09 6.48
N PHE A 132 5.21 1.98 6.36
CA PHE A 132 6.36 1.67 7.18
C PHE A 132 7.59 1.31 6.35
N ILE A 133 8.75 1.42 6.97
CA ILE A 133 10.02 0.86 6.49
C ILE A 133 10.70 0.11 7.62
N ALA A 134 11.48 -0.92 7.29
CA ALA A 134 12.38 -1.59 8.23
C ALA A 134 13.67 -2.03 7.53
N GLU A 135 14.79 -1.93 8.23
CA GLU A 135 16.02 -2.54 7.78
C GLU A 135 15.99 -4.03 8.08
N TYR A 136 16.33 -4.88 7.09
CA TYR A 136 16.42 -6.31 7.26
C TYR A 136 17.85 -6.82 7.12
N HIS A 137 18.11 -7.97 7.72
CA HIS A 137 19.34 -8.72 7.60
C HIS A 137 19.02 -10.20 7.34
N ASP A 138 19.88 -10.93 6.66
CA ASP A 138 19.64 -12.34 6.29
C ASP A 138 19.32 -13.22 7.50
N ALA A 139 19.96 -12.95 8.65
CA ALA A 139 19.72 -13.68 9.88
C ALA A 139 18.29 -13.56 10.43
N GLN A 140 17.52 -12.58 9.96
CA GLN A 140 16.12 -12.36 10.34
C GLN A 140 15.12 -13.13 9.46
N ARG A 141 15.60 -13.87 8.46
CA ARG A 141 14.73 -14.71 7.64
C ARG A 141 14.37 -15.99 8.39
N VAL A 142 13.12 -16.10 8.82
CA VAL A 142 12.60 -17.21 9.66
C VAL A 142 11.85 -18.26 8.84
N ASN A 143 11.37 -17.90 7.62
CA ASN A 143 10.70 -18.81 6.70
C ASN A 143 10.87 -18.32 5.24
N PRO A 144 10.38 -19.05 4.23
CA PRO A 144 10.48 -18.63 2.83
C PRO A 144 9.64 -17.40 2.47
N GLY A 145 8.62 -17.04 3.27
CA GLY A 145 7.54 -16.15 2.88
C GLY A 145 6.57 -16.84 1.92
N GLY A 146 5.79 -16.06 1.22
CA GLY A 146 4.88 -16.58 0.20
C GLY A 146 3.40 -16.47 0.56
N GLY A 147 3.10 -15.86 1.73
CA GLY A 147 1.76 -15.69 2.25
C GLY A 147 1.26 -16.90 3.05
N VAL A 148 -0.01 -16.89 3.38
CA VAL A 148 -0.68 -17.94 4.16
C VAL A 148 -1.86 -18.53 3.37
N GLU A 149 -2.27 -19.76 3.70
CA GLU A 149 -3.43 -20.44 3.14
C GLU A 149 -3.44 -20.50 1.60
N ASP A 150 -4.37 -19.78 0.95
CA ASP A 150 -4.58 -19.79 -0.51
C ASP A 150 -3.81 -18.66 -1.23
N GLU A 151 -2.89 -17.99 -0.55
CA GLU A 151 -2.08 -16.93 -1.16
C GLU A 151 -0.93 -17.54 -1.98
N ASP A 152 -0.68 -16.96 -3.16
CA ASP A 152 0.42 -17.32 -4.06
C ASP A 152 1.28 -16.08 -4.31
N ILE A 153 2.23 -15.87 -3.42
CA ILE A 153 3.08 -14.68 -3.37
C ILE A 153 4.52 -15.04 -3.70
N ASP A 154 5.08 -14.42 -4.74
CA ASP A 154 6.53 -14.47 -4.99
C ASP A 154 7.24 -13.40 -4.15
N VAL A 155 8.26 -13.80 -3.41
CA VAL A 155 9.16 -12.88 -2.69
C VAL A 155 10.29 -12.44 -3.61
N LEU A 156 10.45 -11.14 -3.80
CA LEU A 156 11.44 -10.56 -4.71
C LEU A 156 12.45 -9.73 -3.91
N GLU A 157 13.66 -10.26 -3.70
CA GLU A 157 14.79 -9.49 -3.19
C GLU A 157 15.54 -8.89 -4.38
N LEU A 158 15.46 -7.57 -4.57
CA LEU A 158 15.96 -6.87 -5.73
C LEU A 158 17.02 -5.83 -5.34
N PRO A 159 18.05 -5.61 -6.18
CA PRO A 159 18.90 -4.44 -6.05
C PRO A 159 18.04 -3.16 -6.06
N PHE A 160 18.33 -2.22 -5.17
CA PHE A 160 17.55 -0.98 -5.06
C PHE A 160 17.51 -0.18 -6.36
N THR A 161 18.65 -0.11 -7.07
CA THR A 161 18.74 0.54 -8.38
C THR A 161 17.82 -0.12 -9.42
N GLU A 162 17.73 -1.46 -9.41
CA GLU A 162 16.85 -2.21 -10.28
C GLU A 162 15.38 -1.89 -9.99
N ALA A 163 14.97 -1.94 -8.72
CA ALA A 163 13.61 -1.58 -8.33
C ALA A 163 13.22 -0.15 -8.77
N LEU A 164 14.12 0.83 -8.66
CA LEU A 164 13.90 2.18 -9.17
C LEU A 164 13.78 2.23 -10.71
N ASN A 165 14.53 1.42 -11.43
CA ASN A 165 14.42 1.31 -12.89
C ASN A 165 13.08 0.66 -13.28
N MET A 166 12.63 -0.35 -12.53
CA MET A 166 11.31 -0.98 -12.73
C MET A 166 10.14 -0.01 -12.49
N VAL A 167 10.31 0.96 -11.60
CA VAL A 167 9.34 2.08 -11.47
C VAL A 167 9.36 2.96 -12.73
N LYS A 168 10.55 3.32 -13.23
CA LYS A 168 10.69 4.21 -14.40
C LYS A 168 10.15 3.59 -15.68
N ASN A 169 10.32 2.29 -15.88
CA ASN A 169 9.88 1.59 -17.09
C ASN A 169 8.43 1.07 -16.98
N GLY A 170 7.78 1.23 -15.82
CA GLY A 170 6.38 0.86 -15.60
C GLY A 170 6.14 -0.62 -15.28
N GLU A 171 7.15 -1.37 -14.90
CA GLU A 171 7.01 -2.73 -14.36
C GLU A 171 6.43 -2.69 -12.95
N ILE A 172 6.94 -1.80 -12.08
CA ILE A 172 6.34 -1.50 -10.77
C ILE A 172 5.32 -0.38 -10.95
N ARG A 173 4.05 -0.71 -10.75
CA ARG A 173 2.89 0.20 -10.92
C ARG A 173 2.04 0.32 -9.65
N ASP A 174 2.41 -0.36 -8.56
CA ASP A 174 1.74 -0.19 -7.28
C ASP A 174 2.14 1.13 -6.62
N GLY A 175 1.15 1.93 -6.25
CA GLY A 175 1.38 3.24 -5.64
C GLY A 175 2.14 3.16 -4.31
N LYS A 176 1.90 2.12 -3.48
CA LYS A 176 2.58 1.91 -2.21
C LYS A 176 4.07 1.69 -2.43
N ALA A 177 4.42 0.79 -3.36
CA ALA A 177 5.80 0.47 -3.71
C ALA A 177 6.53 1.70 -4.26
N VAL A 178 5.91 2.45 -5.19
CA VAL A 178 6.48 3.68 -5.74
C VAL A 178 6.76 4.70 -4.65
N ILE A 179 5.81 4.95 -3.75
CA ILE A 179 5.96 5.92 -2.65
C ILE A 179 7.12 5.53 -1.72
N LEU A 180 7.20 4.27 -1.30
CA LEU A 180 8.22 3.82 -0.36
C LEU A 180 9.62 3.74 -1.00
N LEU A 181 9.74 3.30 -2.26
CA LEU A 181 11.00 3.33 -3.00
C LEU A 181 11.53 4.76 -3.17
N GLN A 182 10.66 5.70 -3.54
CA GLN A 182 11.04 7.11 -3.63
C GLN A 182 11.38 7.72 -2.27
N TYR A 183 10.68 7.31 -1.20
CA TYR A 183 11.02 7.73 0.15
C TYR A 183 12.44 7.28 0.54
N LEU A 184 12.82 6.03 0.31
CA LEU A 184 14.17 5.54 0.60
C LEU A 184 15.22 6.34 -0.16
N GLN A 185 14.97 6.66 -1.43
CA GLN A 185 15.88 7.46 -2.26
C GLN A 185 16.01 8.89 -1.74
N THR A 186 14.88 9.57 -1.47
CA THR A 186 14.88 11.00 -1.11
C THR A 186 15.30 11.27 0.33
N SER A 187 15.12 10.30 1.23
CA SER A 187 15.58 10.39 2.62
C SER A 187 17.09 10.14 2.79
N GLY A 188 17.77 9.67 1.74
CA GLY A 188 19.18 9.32 1.80
C GLY A 188 19.48 8.02 2.54
N LEU A 189 18.45 7.24 2.93
CA LEU A 189 18.63 5.93 3.56
C LEU A 189 19.24 4.91 2.60
N MET A 190 18.90 5.02 1.31
CA MET A 190 19.44 4.22 0.22
C MET A 190 19.91 5.16 -0.89
N THR A 191 21.14 4.98 -1.36
CA THR A 191 21.70 5.77 -2.45
C THR A 191 21.88 4.89 -3.67
N PRO A 192 21.18 5.13 -4.79
CA PRO A 192 21.35 4.31 -5.97
C PRO A 192 22.76 4.49 -6.52
N SER A 193 23.50 3.39 -6.66
CA SER A 193 24.73 3.38 -7.42
C SER A 193 24.38 3.28 -8.91
N PHE A 194 24.25 4.41 -9.57
CA PHE A 194 24.19 4.42 -11.03
C PHE A 194 25.62 4.25 -11.55
N GLU A 195 25.93 3.14 -12.21
CA GLU A 195 27.11 3.05 -13.03
C GLU A 195 27.04 4.19 -14.05
N ARG A 196 28.07 5.05 -14.09
CA ARG A 196 28.19 6.01 -15.18
C ARG A 196 28.42 5.19 -16.45
N GLN A 197 27.45 5.20 -17.35
CA GLN A 197 27.68 4.74 -18.70
C GLN A 197 28.70 5.71 -19.30
N GLU A 198 29.95 5.24 -19.42
CA GLU A 198 31.00 5.90 -20.18
C GLU A 198 30.71 5.80 -21.69
#